data_e481dfe06e45670ba5b04f6189410823
#
_entry.id   e481dfe06e45670ba5b04f6189410823
#
_cell.length_a   1.000
_cell.length_b   1.000
_cell.length_c   1.000
_cell.angle_alpha   90.00
_cell.angle_beta   90.00
_cell.angle_gamma   90.00
#
_symmetry.space_group_name_H-M   'P 1'
#
loop_
_entity.id
_entity.type
_entity.pdbx_description
1 polymer ?
#
loop_
_entity_poly.entity_id
_entity_poly.type
_entity_poly.pdbx_seq_one_letter_code
_entity_poly.pdbx_strand_id
1 'polypeptide(L)'
;AARKLDGIIIETTGLADPAPVAQTFFVDDDVKEFCTLDGIITLVDAKHVVQHLDDEKPEGAENEAVEQVALADRLLLNKCDLVPKEEDLKAVETRLRSINKFAPIVRSTKSEVSPDQVLGIGAFDLKRTLEMDPEFLDTEGEHEHDNTVSSIGINIEGDVDLGLFSGWLEVLLRDKGADLFRIKGVLAVKGVPDKYVYHAVHMIYEGRFTEQWGASEPRTCKLTFIGKNLDHDGLRSGFEDCLANEANYDKLKKSFRFTIGDAVECNTGDGWVRGTVV
;
A
#
# COMPACT_ATOMS: atom_id res chain seq x y z
N ALA A 1 -5.80 -1.84 40.12
CA ALA A 1 -5.89 -1.03 38.91
C ALA A 1 -5.10 -1.76 37.83
N ALA A 2 -5.72 -2.05 36.68
CA ALA A 2 -5.03 -2.57 35.50
C ALA A 2 -3.97 -1.54 35.10
N ARG A 3 -2.72 -1.97 34.88
CA ARG A 3 -1.70 -1.08 34.33
C ARG A 3 -2.11 -0.73 32.89
N LYS A 4 -2.23 0.56 32.62
CA LYS A 4 -2.37 1.04 31.25
C LYS A 4 -1.03 0.81 30.54
N LEU A 5 -1.05 0.07 29.43
CA LEU A 5 0.12 -0.10 28.59
C LEU A 5 0.26 1.12 27.69
N ASP A 6 1.48 1.60 27.49
CA ASP A 6 1.78 2.72 26.58
C ASP A 6 2.01 2.23 25.16
N GLY A 7 2.40 0.96 24.99
CA GLY A 7 2.61 0.32 23.70
C GLY A 7 2.82 -1.19 23.83
N ILE A 8 2.72 -1.87 22.71
CA ILE A 8 2.95 -3.31 22.55
C ILE A 8 3.93 -3.48 21.39
N ILE A 9 4.96 -4.28 21.60
CA ILE A 9 5.88 -4.70 20.55
C ILE A 9 5.67 -6.19 20.33
N ILE A 10 5.40 -6.56 19.08
CA ILE A 10 5.21 -7.93 18.65
C ILE A 10 6.41 -8.33 17.80
N GLU A 11 7.16 -9.32 18.25
CA GLU A 11 8.25 -9.91 17.47
C GLU A 11 7.76 -11.20 16.83
N THR A 12 7.87 -11.28 15.50
CA THR A 12 7.65 -12.51 14.74
C THR A 12 8.95 -13.29 14.59
N THR A 13 8.87 -14.57 14.25
CA THR A 13 10.06 -15.35 13.89
C THR A 13 10.66 -14.83 12.59
N GLY A 14 11.98 -15.06 12.40
CA GLY A 14 12.70 -14.58 11.20
C GLY A 14 12.23 -15.17 9.87
N LEU A 15 11.41 -16.23 9.90
CA LEU A 15 10.82 -16.89 8.73
C LEU A 15 9.30 -16.67 8.63
N ALA A 16 8.73 -15.78 9.45
CA ALA A 16 7.30 -15.53 9.43
C ALA A 16 6.93 -14.51 8.36
N ASP A 17 5.83 -14.77 7.66
CA ASP A 17 5.09 -13.75 6.94
C ASP A 17 4.45 -12.79 7.96
N PRO A 18 4.75 -11.47 7.92
CA PRO A 18 4.17 -10.51 8.84
C PRO A 18 2.74 -10.12 8.47
N ALA A 19 2.25 -10.46 7.28
CA ALA A 19 0.95 -10.03 6.79
C ALA A 19 -0.22 -10.46 7.68
N PRO A 20 -0.33 -11.73 8.15
CA PRO A 20 -1.44 -12.14 9.00
C PRO A 20 -1.50 -11.38 10.33
N VAL A 21 -0.34 -11.04 10.90
CA VAL A 21 -0.27 -10.25 12.13
C VAL A 21 -0.76 -8.83 11.86
N ALA A 22 -0.28 -8.20 10.78
CA ALA A 22 -0.71 -6.86 10.40
C ALA A 22 -2.22 -6.80 10.09
N GLN A 23 -2.73 -7.80 9.38
CA GLN A 23 -4.15 -7.90 9.01
C GLN A 23 -5.08 -7.97 10.23
N THR A 24 -4.65 -8.55 11.34
CA THR A 24 -5.43 -8.60 12.59
C THR A 24 -5.83 -7.19 13.05
N PHE A 25 -4.94 -6.21 12.88
CA PHE A 25 -5.22 -4.81 13.23
C PHE A 25 -6.21 -4.12 12.30
N PHE A 26 -6.52 -4.71 11.14
CA PHE A 26 -7.50 -4.18 10.18
C PHE A 26 -8.85 -4.89 10.24
N VAL A 27 -8.91 -6.10 10.78
CA VAL A 27 -10.11 -6.95 10.73
C VAL A 27 -10.79 -7.09 12.08
N ASP A 28 -10.00 -7.20 13.17
CA ASP A 28 -10.52 -7.48 14.50
C ASP A 28 -10.98 -6.18 15.19
N ASP A 29 -12.29 -6.03 15.39
CA ASP A 29 -12.87 -4.82 15.98
C ASP A 29 -12.49 -4.64 17.45
N ASP A 30 -12.28 -5.73 18.21
CA ASP A 30 -11.84 -5.66 19.61
C ASP A 30 -10.39 -5.13 19.66
N VAL A 31 -9.53 -5.54 18.72
CA VAL A 31 -8.17 -5.03 18.63
C VAL A 31 -8.15 -3.55 18.23
N LYS A 32 -8.96 -3.16 17.24
CA LYS A 32 -9.07 -1.75 16.80
C LYS A 32 -9.53 -0.80 17.88
N GLU A 33 -10.38 -1.25 18.79
CA GLU A 33 -10.90 -0.41 19.88
C GLU A 33 -9.79 0.03 20.84
N PHE A 34 -8.76 -0.81 21.06
CA PHE A 34 -7.73 -0.58 22.06
C PHE A 34 -6.34 -0.35 21.51
N CYS A 35 -6.07 -0.75 20.25
CA CYS A 35 -4.76 -0.72 19.62
C CYS A 35 -4.79 -0.03 18.26
N THR A 36 -3.73 0.70 17.97
CA THR A 36 -3.46 1.24 16.63
C THR A 36 -2.09 0.73 16.19
N LEU A 37 -1.99 0.22 14.99
CA LEU A 37 -0.71 -0.19 14.42
C LEU A 37 0.14 1.04 14.17
N ASP A 38 1.28 1.13 14.87
CA ASP A 38 2.24 2.23 14.72
C ASP A 38 3.09 2.04 13.46
N GLY A 39 3.51 0.83 13.19
CA GLY A 39 4.26 0.48 12.00
C GLY A 39 4.86 -0.92 12.05
N ILE A 40 5.32 -1.37 10.89
CA ILE A 40 6.03 -2.63 10.68
C ILE A 40 7.50 -2.32 10.47
N ILE A 41 8.35 -2.87 11.34
CA ILE A 41 9.79 -2.69 11.28
C ILE A 41 10.44 -4.00 10.91
N THR A 42 11.20 -4.00 9.83
CA THR A 42 11.96 -5.17 9.40
C THR A 42 13.44 -4.99 9.75
N LEU A 43 13.95 -5.92 10.56
CA LEU A 43 15.37 -5.97 10.91
C LEU A 43 16.11 -6.79 9.85
N VAL A 44 17.05 -6.15 9.16
CA VAL A 44 17.74 -6.70 7.99
C VAL A 44 19.21 -6.97 8.32
N ASP A 45 19.70 -8.18 8.06
CA ASP A 45 21.12 -8.52 8.15
C ASP A 45 21.85 -8.04 6.89
N ALA A 46 22.64 -6.96 7.03
CA ALA A 46 23.35 -6.35 5.90
C ALA A 46 24.28 -7.34 5.15
N LYS A 47 24.81 -8.33 5.86
CA LYS A 47 25.76 -9.29 5.28
C LYS A 47 25.09 -10.39 4.47
N HIS A 48 23.88 -10.82 4.86
CA HIS A 48 23.26 -12.02 4.31
C HIS A 48 21.94 -11.75 3.55
N VAL A 49 21.35 -10.55 3.68
CA VAL A 49 20.03 -10.28 3.11
C VAL A 49 19.95 -10.52 1.61
N VAL A 50 20.96 -10.12 0.83
CA VAL A 50 20.95 -10.29 -0.63
C VAL A 50 20.82 -11.77 -0.99
N GLN A 51 21.54 -12.64 -0.29
CA GLN A 51 21.42 -14.09 -0.49
C GLN A 51 19.99 -14.57 -0.25
N HIS A 52 19.34 -14.12 0.85
CA HIS A 52 17.96 -14.51 1.15
C HIS A 52 16.94 -13.95 0.18
N LEU A 53 17.15 -12.72 -0.31
CA LEU A 53 16.28 -12.11 -1.32
C LEU A 53 16.37 -12.82 -2.68
N ASP A 54 17.53 -13.40 -2.99
CA ASP A 54 17.79 -14.07 -4.25
C ASP A 54 17.67 -15.60 -4.16
N ASP A 55 17.25 -16.14 -3.00
CA ASP A 55 16.98 -17.56 -2.82
C ASP A 55 15.86 -18.02 -3.76
N GLU A 56 16.17 -18.98 -4.64
CA GLU A 56 15.16 -19.61 -5.47
C GLU A 56 14.20 -20.45 -4.61
N LYS A 57 12.92 -20.16 -4.72
CA LYS A 57 11.87 -20.90 -4.02
C LYS A 57 11.16 -21.88 -4.97
N PRO A 58 10.64 -23.01 -4.48
CA PRO A 58 9.80 -23.88 -5.28
C PRO A 58 8.62 -23.14 -5.88
N GLU A 59 8.12 -23.61 -7.04
CA GLU A 59 6.94 -23.03 -7.69
C GLU A 59 5.75 -22.95 -6.71
N GLY A 60 5.18 -21.76 -6.56
CA GLY A 60 4.08 -21.48 -5.63
C GLY A 60 4.49 -21.18 -4.19
N ALA A 61 5.80 -21.23 -3.85
CA ALA A 61 6.30 -20.77 -2.55
C ALA A 61 6.72 -19.31 -2.63
N GLU A 62 6.39 -18.56 -1.60
CA GLU A 62 6.78 -17.16 -1.48
C GLU A 62 8.15 -17.02 -0.82
N ASN A 63 8.83 -15.91 -1.10
CA ASN A 63 10.09 -15.58 -0.44
C ASN A 63 9.80 -14.66 0.74
N GLU A 64 9.82 -15.20 1.94
CA GLU A 64 9.48 -14.51 3.19
C GLU A 64 10.38 -13.28 3.42
N ALA A 65 11.65 -13.31 2.99
CA ALA A 65 12.55 -12.17 3.12
C ALA A 65 12.10 -11.01 2.22
N VAL A 66 11.61 -11.32 1.02
CA VAL A 66 11.06 -10.31 0.10
C VAL A 66 9.79 -9.71 0.68
N GLU A 67 8.88 -10.53 1.23
CA GLU A 67 7.63 -10.06 1.86
C GLU A 67 7.89 -9.18 3.08
N GLN A 68 8.82 -9.58 3.95
CA GLN A 68 9.20 -8.80 5.11
C GLN A 68 9.74 -7.42 4.71
N VAL A 69 10.53 -7.33 3.63
CA VAL A 69 11.01 -6.04 3.10
C VAL A 69 9.87 -5.26 2.45
N ALA A 70 9.00 -5.90 1.70
CA ALA A 70 7.87 -5.26 1.02
C ALA A 70 6.87 -4.65 2.01
N LEU A 71 6.58 -5.35 3.10
CA LEU A 71 5.62 -4.91 4.12
C LEU A 71 6.20 -3.90 5.12
N ALA A 72 7.52 -3.71 5.15
CA ALA A 72 8.17 -2.80 6.09
C ALA A 72 7.73 -1.34 5.91
N ASP A 73 7.47 -0.67 7.01
CA ASP A 73 7.37 0.79 7.09
C ASP A 73 8.73 1.42 7.35
N ARG A 74 9.64 0.64 7.92
CA ARG A 74 11.04 1.01 8.14
C ARG A 74 11.93 -0.22 8.10
N LEU A 75 13.10 -0.07 7.49
CA LEU A 75 14.13 -1.10 7.40
C LEU A 75 15.28 -0.72 8.32
N LEU A 76 15.59 -1.57 9.31
CA LEU A 76 16.79 -1.44 10.13
C LEU A 76 17.88 -2.31 9.53
N LEU A 77 18.77 -1.70 8.74
CA LEU A 77 19.91 -2.39 8.14
C LEU A 77 20.99 -2.59 9.21
N ASN A 78 20.96 -3.74 9.84
CA ASN A 78 21.83 -4.09 10.97
C ASN A 78 23.06 -4.87 10.54
N LYS A 79 24.02 -4.99 11.43
CA LYS A 79 25.33 -5.63 11.22
C LYS A 79 26.17 -4.96 10.13
N CYS A 80 26.03 -3.64 9.97
CA CYS A 80 26.82 -2.87 9.00
C CYS A 80 28.34 -2.97 9.26
N ASP A 81 28.74 -3.25 10.49
CA ASP A 81 30.13 -3.54 10.86
C ASP A 81 30.71 -4.77 10.18
N LEU A 82 29.86 -5.70 9.71
CA LEU A 82 30.27 -6.90 8.96
C LEU A 82 30.40 -6.66 7.44
N VAL A 83 30.04 -5.46 6.98
CA VAL A 83 30.15 -5.02 5.58
C VAL A 83 30.98 -3.74 5.52
N PRO A 84 32.34 -3.87 5.59
CA PRO A 84 33.22 -2.72 5.84
C PRO A 84 33.34 -1.75 4.66
N LYS A 85 32.93 -2.16 3.45
CA LYS A 85 32.98 -1.31 2.28
C LYS A 85 31.68 -0.57 2.09
N GLU A 86 31.76 0.75 1.99
CA GLU A 86 30.58 1.61 1.77
C GLU A 86 29.86 1.28 0.45
N GLU A 87 30.59 0.87 -0.56
CA GLU A 87 30.04 0.47 -1.88
C GLU A 87 29.14 -0.76 -1.74
N ASP A 88 29.56 -1.75 -0.95
CA ASP A 88 28.78 -2.97 -0.71
C ASP A 88 27.51 -2.66 0.11
N LEU A 89 27.60 -1.77 1.11
CA LEU A 89 26.41 -1.32 1.85
C LEU A 89 25.42 -0.59 0.95
N LYS A 90 25.89 0.28 0.05
CA LYS A 90 25.03 0.96 -0.92
C LYS A 90 24.38 -0.02 -1.90
N ALA A 91 25.09 -1.08 -2.31
CA ALA A 91 24.52 -2.12 -3.15
C ALA A 91 23.39 -2.86 -2.44
N VAL A 92 23.57 -3.19 -1.15
CA VAL A 92 22.49 -3.76 -0.32
C VAL A 92 21.29 -2.81 -0.23
N GLU A 93 21.50 -1.54 0.05
CA GLU A 93 20.43 -0.55 0.10
C GLU A 93 19.68 -0.42 -1.23
N THR A 94 20.41 -0.42 -2.35
CA THR A 94 19.82 -0.39 -3.67
C THR A 94 18.94 -1.62 -3.92
N ARG A 95 19.40 -2.81 -3.52
CA ARG A 95 18.63 -4.05 -3.61
C ARG A 95 17.36 -4.01 -2.77
N LEU A 96 17.40 -3.47 -1.55
CA LEU A 96 16.24 -3.29 -0.69
C LEU A 96 15.25 -2.28 -1.30
N ARG A 97 15.75 -1.18 -1.84
CA ARG A 97 14.93 -0.15 -2.50
C ARG A 97 14.26 -0.62 -3.79
N SER A 98 14.84 -1.60 -4.49
CA SER A 98 14.20 -2.20 -5.67
C SER A 98 12.90 -2.94 -5.31
N ILE A 99 12.77 -3.42 -4.06
CA ILE A 99 11.56 -4.06 -3.53
C ILE A 99 10.64 -3.00 -2.91
N ASN A 100 11.16 -2.23 -1.95
CA ASN A 100 10.41 -1.23 -1.21
C ASN A 100 11.16 0.11 -1.18
N LYS A 101 10.86 0.98 -2.13
CA LYS A 101 11.48 2.30 -2.23
C LYS A 101 10.96 3.30 -1.19
N PHE A 102 9.82 3.01 -0.55
CA PHE A 102 9.15 3.94 0.35
C PHE A 102 9.59 3.82 1.81
N ALA A 103 10.10 2.65 2.23
CA ALA A 103 10.55 2.45 3.59
C ALA A 103 11.92 3.14 3.82
N PRO A 104 12.03 4.06 4.79
CA PRO A 104 13.32 4.59 5.20
C PRO A 104 14.24 3.48 5.68
N ILE A 105 15.53 3.55 5.28
CA ILE A 105 16.56 2.62 5.71
C ILE A 105 17.41 3.29 6.77
N VAL A 106 17.52 2.68 7.95
CA VAL A 106 18.34 3.13 9.07
C VAL A 106 19.47 2.11 9.28
N ARG A 107 20.72 2.53 9.10
CA ARG A 107 21.89 1.69 9.34
C ARG A 107 22.14 1.54 10.84
N SER A 108 22.48 0.33 11.26
CA SER A 108 22.78 0.03 12.67
C SER A 108 23.87 -1.04 12.81
N THR A 109 24.43 -1.09 14.01
CA THR A 109 25.35 -2.13 14.44
C THR A 109 24.86 -2.62 15.79
N LYS A 110 24.77 -3.93 16.00
CA LYS A 110 24.20 -4.57 17.20
C LYS A 110 22.81 -4.07 17.57
N SER A 111 22.03 -3.69 16.56
CA SER A 111 20.69 -3.12 16.69
C SER A 111 20.63 -1.84 17.54
N GLU A 112 21.72 -1.11 17.66
CA GLU A 112 21.76 0.19 18.32
C GLU A 112 21.09 1.24 17.43
N VAL A 113 19.88 1.63 17.80
CA VAL A 113 19.12 2.72 17.18
C VAL A 113 18.43 3.54 18.27
N SER A 114 18.15 4.80 17.97
CA SER A 114 17.35 5.63 18.88
C SER A 114 15.90 5.11 18.94
N PRO A 115 15.24 5.12 20.13
CA PRO A 115 13.86 4.63 20.26
C PRO A 115 12.85 5.29 19.31
N ASP A 116 13.04 6.53 18.91
CA ASP A 116 12.21 7.24 17.93
C ASP A 116 12.31 6.65 16.51
N GLN A 117 13.30 5.81 16.27
CA GLN A 117 13.41 5.06 15.03
C GLN A 117 12.53 3.80 14.99
N VAL A 118 12.00 3.37 16.13
CA VAL A 118 11.22 2.13 16.25
C VAL A 118 9.86 2.30 16.94
N LEU A 119 9.65 3.42 17.61
CA LEU A 119 8.41 3.73 18.34
C LEU A 119 7.87 5.10 17.92
N GLY A 120 6.56 5.22 17.85
CA GLY A 120 5.90 6.46 17.47
C GLY A 120 6.21 6.84 16.01
N ILE A 121 6.45 5.86 15.15
CA ILE A 121 6.76 6.12 13.75
C ILE A 121 5.53 6.56 12.97
N GLY A 122 4.31 6.24 13.47
CA GLY A 122 3.05 6.70 12.91
C GLY A 122 2.88 6.34 11.43
N ALA A 123 3.36 5.16 11.03
CA ALA A 123 3.37 4.76 9.62
C ALA A 123 1.96 4.59 9.05
N PHE A 124 0.97 4.45 9.92
CA PHE A 124 -0.46 4.42 9.58
C PHE A 124 -1.16 5.73 9.96
N ASP A 125 -0.39 6.75 10.39
CA ASP A 125 -0.89 8.11 10.63
C ASP A 125 -0.88 8.91 9.31
N LEU A 126 -1.93 9.69 9.11
CA LEU A 126 -2.11 10.54 7.94
C LEU A 126 -0.94 11.50 7.71
N LYS A 127 -0.45 12.16 8.77
CA LYS A 127 0.61 13.18 8.63
C LYS A 127 1.84 12.60 7.97
N ARG A 128 2.24 11.41 8.38
CA ARG A 128 3.43 10.75 7.84
C ARG A 128 3.20 10.08 6.49
N THR A 129 1.98 9.65 6.20
CA THR A 129 1.63 9.17 4.85
C THR A 129 1.70 10.31 3.83
N LEU A 130 1.43 11.56 4.23
CA LEU A 130 1.54 12.76 3.39
C LEU A 130 2.98 13.26 3.23
N GLU A 131 3.85 13.00 4.21
CA GLU A 131 5.29 13.33 4.18
C GLU A 131 6.09 12.41 3.27
N MET A 132 5.44 11.46 2.58
CA MET A 132 6.09 10.69 1.51
C MET A 132 6.66 11.66 0.49
N ASP A 133 7.99 11.63 0.37
CA ASP A 133 8.76 12.53 -0.46
C ASP A 133 8.19 12.53 -1.89
N PRO A 134 7.79 13.70 -2.43
CA PRO A 134 7.31 13.78 -3.81
C PRO A 134 8.30 13.23 -4.83
N GLU A 135 9.61 13.31 -4.58
CA GLU A 135 10.65 12.76 -5.46
C GLU A 135 10.60 11.22 -5.54
N PHE A 136 10.09 10.54 -4.49
CA PHE A 136 9.86 9.09 -4.53
C PHE A 136 8.60 8.67 -5.29
N LEU A 137 7.68 9.61 -5.52
CA LEU A 137 6.43 9.37 -6.25
C LEU A 137 6.60 9.57 -7.76
N ASP A 138 7.66 10.25 -8.17
CA ASP A 138 7.96 10.55 -9.58
C ASP A 138 9.09 9.63 -10.05
N THR A 139 8.71 8.45 -10.53
CA THR A 139 9.68 7.45 -10.98
C THR A 139 9.56 7.23 -12.48
N GLU A 140 10.16 8.12 -13.24
CA GLU A 140 10.71 7.85 -14.55
C GLU A 140 12.16 7.35 -14.40
N GLY A 141 12.34 6.17 -13.86
CA GLY A 141 13.63 5.53 -13.69
C GLY A 141 13.47 4.04 -13.83
N GLU A 142 13.50 3.56 -15.08
CA GLU A 142 13.66 2.15 -15.38
C GLU A 142 15.02 1.68 -14.87
N HIS A 143 15.02 0.90 -13.81
CA HIS A 143 16.09 -0.04 -13.54
C HIS A 143 15.51 -1.44 -13.73
N GLU A 144 15.76 -2.00 -14.94
CA GLU A 144 15.60 -3.43 -15.19
C GLU A 144 16.51 -4.20 -14.24
N HIS A 145 15.93 -4.66 -13.16
CA HIS A 145 16.46 -5.78 -12.40
C HIS A 145 15.45 -6.92 -12.52
N ASP A 146 15.93 -8.11 -12.72
CA ASP A 146 15.22 -9.38 -12.87
C ASP A 146 14.41 -9.76 -11.58
N ASN A 147 13.67 -8.79 -11.06
CA ASN A 147 12.92 -8.90 -9.82
C ASN A 147 11.43 -8.87 -10.13
N THR A 148 10.77 -9.96 -9.82
CA THR A 148 9.32 -10.07 -9.92
C THR A 148 8.59 -9.09 -8.99
N VAL A 149 9.23 -8.60 -7.91
CA VAL A 149 8.65 -7.66 -6.94
C VAL A 149 9.17 -6.25 -7.19
N SER A 150 8.24 -5.31 -7.27
CA SER A 150 8.53 -3.89 -7.47
C SER A 150 7.58 -3.00 -6.68
N SER A 151 7.83 -1.70 -6.72
CA SER A 151 6.97 -0.69 -6.10
C SER A 151 6.73 0.48 -7.03
N ILE A 152 5.49 1.00 -7.05
CA ILE A 152 5.11 2.18 -7.80
C ILE A 152 4.43 3.19 -6.88
N GLY A 153 4.75 4.48 -7.09
CA GLY A 153 4.01 5.61 -6.53
C GLY A 153 3.24 6.33 -7.63
N ILE A 154 2.01 6.70 -7.33
CA ILE A 154 1.14 7.47 -8.23
C ILE A 154 0.74 8.74 -7.49
N ASN A 155 0.98 9.90 -8.10
CA ASN A 155 0.60 11.20 -7.58
C ASN A 155 -0.17 11.94 -8.67
N ILE A 156 -1.45 12.27 -8.41
CA ILE A 156 -2.33 12.90 -9.39
C ILE A 156 -3.07 14.05 -8.70
N GLU A 157 -3.10 15.22 -9.33
CA GLU A 157 -3.91 16.34 -8.87
C GLU A 157 -5.39 16.12 -9.21
N GLY A 158 -6.26 16.51 -8.28
CA GLY A 158 -7.70 16.44 -8.44
C GLY A 158 -8.37 15.44 -7.50
N ASP A 159 -9.69 15.43 -7.58
CA ASP A 159 -10.53 14.57 -6.76
C ASP A 159 -10.84 13.26 -7.49
N VAL A 160 -10.89 12.16 -6.76
CA VAL A 160 -11.45 10.89 -7.23
C VAL A 160 -12.94 10.80 -6.94
N ASP A 161 -13.66 10.07 -7.77
CA ASP A 161 -14.97 9.54 -7.44
C ASP A 161 -14.79 8.25 -6.62
N LEU A 162 -15.31 8.23 -5.39
CA LEU A 162 -15.10 7.10 -4.48
C LEU A 162 -15.75 5.81 -5.01
N GLY A 163 -16.85 5.92 -5.77
CA GLY A 163 -17.51 4.77 -6.39
C GLY A 163 -16.67 4.16 -7.51
N LEU A 164 -16.09 5.00 -8.38
CA LEU A 164 -15.15 4.55 -9.41
C LEU A 164 -13.91 3.90 -8.79
N PHE A 165 -13.33 4.55 -7.78
CA PHE A 165 -12.16 4.04 -7.08
C PHE A 165 -12.44 2.69 -6.42
N SER A 166 -13.54 2.57 -5.68
CA SER A 166 -13.91 1.31 -5.01
C SER A 166 -14.16 0.18 -6.01
N GLY A 167 -14.84 0.47 -7.12
CA GLY A 167 -15.10 -0.52 -8.16
C GLY A 167 -13.83 -0.98 -8.88
N TRP A 168 -12.92 -0.06 -9.22
CA TRP A 168 -11.63 -0.40 -9.80
C TRP A 168 -10.78 -1.24 -8.85
N LEU A 169 -10.72 -0.83 -7.58
CA LEU A 169 -9.92 -1.50 -6.56
C LEU A 169 -10.44 -2.91 -6.25
N GLU A 170 -11.76 -3.10 -6.21
CA GLU A 170 -12.38 -4.43 -6.03
C GLU A 170 -11.96 -5.39 -7.15
N VAL A 171 -11.97 -4.93 -8.40
CA VAL A 171 -11.51 -5.72 -9.55
C VAL A 171 -10.02 -6.01 -9.43
N LEU A 172 -9.21 -5.01 -9.09
CA LEU A 172 -7.77 -5.14 -8.94
C LEU A 172 -7.41 -6.17 -7.83
N LEU A 173 -8.04 -6.05 -6.66
CA LEU A 173 -7.78 -6.97 -5.54
C LEU A 173 -8.29 -8.40 -5.84
N ARG A 174 -9.42 -8.54 -6.52
CA ARG A 174 -9.92 -9.84 -6.92
C ARG A 174 -8.97 -10.54 -7.90
N ASP A 175 -8.46 -9.81 -8.89
CA ASP A 175 -7.71 -10.38 -10.00
C ASP A 175 -6.20 -10.47 -9.70
N LYS A 176 -5.66 -9.59 -8.85
CA LYS A 176 -4.24 -9.43 -8.54
C LYS A 176 -3.90 -9.39 -7.04
N GLY A 177 -4.89 -9.61 -6.17
CA GLY A 177 -4.69 -9.45 -4.72
C GLY A 177 -3.60 -10.33 -4.12
N ALA A 178 -3.36 -11.52 -4.68
CA ALA A 178 -2.26 -12.39 -4.26
C ALA A 178 -0.88 -11.80 -4.59
N ASP A 179 -0.78 -11.04 -5.69
CA ASP A 179 0.46 -10.39 -6.12
C ASP A 179 0.67 -9.03 -5.46
N LEU A 180 -0.37 -8.43 -4.87
CA LEU A 180 -0.31 -7.14 -4.20
C LEU A 180 -0.01 -7.31 -2.72
N PHE A 181 1.20 -6.99 -2.30
CA PHE A 181 1.59 -7.10 -0.89
C PHE A 181 1.07 -5.93 -0.06
N ARG A 182 1.17 -4.71 -0.59
CA ARG A 182 0.82 -3.51 0.14
C ARG A 182 0.29 -2.42 -0.77
N ILE A 183 -0.76 -1.73 -0.29
CA ILE A 183 -1.24 -0.48 -0.88
C ILE A 183 -1.35 0.55 0.24
N LYS A 184 -0.88 1.76 0.00
CA LYS A 184 -1.10 2.92 0.87
C LYS A 184 -1.49 4.13 0.05
N GLY A 185 -2.37 4.96 0.59
CA GLY A 185 -2.69 6.20 -0.08
C GLY A 185 -3.49 7.19 0.72
N VAL A 186 -3.49 8.40 0.19
CA VAL A 186 -4.35 9.50 0.62
C VAL A 186 -5.04 10.06 -0.60
N LEU A 187 -6.35 10.12 -0.55
CA LEU A 187 -7.17 10.53 -1.68
C LEU A 187 -7.99 11.78 -1.34
N ALA A 188 -8.06 12.68 -2.29
CA ALA A 188 -9.05 13.74 -2.33
C ALA A 188 -10.32 13.18 -2.97
N VAL A 189 -11.44 13.14 -2.23
CA VAL A 189 -12.71 12.59 -2.69
C VAL A 189 -13.64 13.72 -3.08
N LYS A 190 -14.27 13.63 -4.27
CA LYS A 190 -15.20 14.63 -4.79
C LYS A 190 -16.31 14.94 -3.79
N GLY A 191 -16.46 16.21 -3.47
CA GLY A 191 -17.53 16.70 -2.60
C GLY A 191 -17.30 16.43 -1.10
N VAL A 192 -16.17 15.84 -0.70
CA VAL A 192 -15.82 15.59 0.69
C VAL A 192 -14.65 16.48 1.10
N PRO A 193 -14.75 17.25 2.21
CA PRO A 193 -13.69 18.11 2.67
C PRO A 193 -12.54 17.34 3.34
N ASP A 194 -12.80 16.12 3.78
CA ASP A 194 -11.84 15.30 4.53
C ASP A 194 -10.96 14.47 3.61
N LYS A 195 -9.75 14.19 4.06
CA LYS A 195 -8.81 13.28 3.39
C LYS A 195 -9.26 11.84 3.59
N TYR A 196 -9.29 11.05 2.55
CA TYR A 196 -9.55 9.63 2.60
C TYR A 196 -8.24 8.86 2.63
N VAL A 197 -7.94 8.23 3.75
CA VAL A 197 -6.73 7.40 3.93
C VAL A 197 -7.07 5.96 3.64
N TYR A 198 -6.26 5.32 2.82
CA TYR A 198 -6.42 3.94 2.40
C TYR A 198 -5.17 3.12 2.68
N HIS A 199 -5.35 1.96 3.29
CA HIS A 199 -4.31 0.98 3.55
C HIS A 199 -4.80 -0.41 3.16
N ALA A 200 -3.93 -1.19 2.51
CA ALA A 200 -4.18 -2.60 2.28
C ALA A 200 -2.92 -3.43 2.51
N VAL A 201 -3.13 -4.64 3.03
CA VAL A 201 -2.14 -5.71 3.14
C VAL A 201 -2.75 -6.94 2.48
N HIS A 202 -2.23 -7.31 1.32
CA HIS A 202 -2.85 -8.25 0.40
C HIS A 202 -4.30 -7.86 0.08
N MET A 203 -5.26 -8.77 0.24
CA MET A 203 -6.67 -8.55 -0.06
C MET A 203 -7.45 -7.85 1.07
N ILE A 204 -6.82 -7.60 2.23
CA ILE A 204 -7.46 -6.96 3.37
C ILE A 204 -7.13 -5.48 3.36
N TYR A 205 -8.15 -4.66 3.41
CA TYR A 205 -8.00 -3.22 3.34
C TYR A 205 -8.87 -2.48 4.35
N GLU A 206 -8.43 -1.28 4.67
CA GLU A 206 -9.17 -0.29 5.45
C GLU A 206 -9.11 1.06 4.76
N GLY A 207 -10.24 1.73 4.69
CA GLY A 207 -10.34 3.10 4.21
C GLY A 207 -11.16 3.96 5.17
N ARG A 208 -10.65 5.14 5.53
CA ARG A 208 -11.34 6.04 6.46
C ARG A 208 -11.12 7.50 6.12
N PHE A 209 -12.13 8.31 6.39
CA PHE A 209 -11.98 9.76 6.38
C PHE A 209 -11.28 10.23 7.66
N THR A 210 -10.42 11.24 7.53
CA THR A 210 -9.58 11.73 8.61
C THR A 210 -9.69 13.26 8.74
N GLU A 211 -8.56 13.99 8.75
CA GLU A 211 -8.57 15.45 8.85
C GLU A 211 -8.96 16.13 7.53
N GLN A 212 -9.41 17.36 7.60
CA GLN A 212 -9.78 18.14 6.43
C GLN A 212 -8.54 18.62 5.65
N TRP A 213 -8.71 18.76 4.34
CA TRP A 213 -7.75 19.47 3.51
C TRP A 213 -7.62 20.91 3.96
N GLY A 214 -6.38 21.42 4.07
CA GLY A 214 -6.13 22.82 4.36
C GLY A 214 -6.68 23.74 3.25
N ALA A 215 -7.12 24.96 3.60
CA ALA A 215 -7.73 25.89 2.65
C ALA A 215 -6.84 26.22 1.43
N SER A 216 -5.53 26.16 1.57
CA SER A 216 -4.54 26.39 0.50
C SER A 216 -3.77 25.12 0.12
N GLU A 217 -4.14 23.97 0.70
CA GLU A 217 -3.50 22.70 0.41
C GLU A 217 -4.02 22.14 -0.93
N PRO A 218 -3.12 21.80 -1.89
CA PRO A 218 -3.55 21.19 -3.13
C PRO A 218 -4.26 19.87 -2.88
N ARG A 219 -5.42 19.70 -3.51
CA ARG A 219 -6.14 18.43 -3.46
C ARG A 219 -5.49 17.45 -4.42
N THR A 220 -4.72 16.54 -3.87
CA THR A 220 -3.95 15.54 -4.63
C THR A 220 -4.24 14.15 -4.10
N CYS A 221 -4.23 13.19 -5.01
CA CYS A 221 -4.35 11.77 -4.68
C CYS A 221 -2.99 11.11 -4.80
N LYS A 222 -2.54 10.49 -3.72
CA LYS A 222 -1.28 9.75 -3.65
C LYS A 222 -1.57 8.31 -3.33
N LEU A 223 -1.09 7.39 -4.17
CA LEU A 223 -1.17 5.94 -3.94
C LEU A 223 0.20 5.30 -4.15
N THR A 224 0.52 4.32 -3.34
CA THR A 224 1.70 3.48 -3.49
C THR A 224 1.28 2.02 -3.52
N PHE A 225 1.90 1.25 -4.40
CA PHE A 225 1.71 -0.19 -4.52
C PHE A 225 3.06 -0.88 -4.39
N ILE A 226 3.10 -2.00 -3.69
CA ILE A 226 4.23 -2.92 -3.63
C ILE A 226 3.68 -4.31 -3.91
N GLY A 227 4.29 -5.02 -4.86
CA GLY A 227 3.81 -6.34 -5.25
C GLY A 227 4.63 -7.00 -6.34
N LYS A 228 4.21 -8.20 -6.73
CA LYS A 228 4.81 -9.02 -7.79
C LYS A 228 4.23 -8.61 -9.16
N ASN A 229 5.08 -8.60 -10.17
CA ASN A 229 4.69 -8.42 -11.57
C ASN A 229 3.71 -7.25 -11.78
N LEU A 230 3.97 -6.11 -11.12
CA LEU A 230 3.09 -4.94 -11.20
C LEU A 230 3.09 -4.38 -12.61
N ASP A 231 1.89 -4.25 -13.19
CA ASP A 231 1.66 -3.47 -14.40
C ASP A 231 1.55 -1.98 -14.02
N HIS A 232 2.69 -1.30 -14.06
CA HIS A 232 2.79 0.11 -13.64
C HIS A 232 1.90 1.02 -14.46
N ASP A 233 1.84 0.82 -15.77
CA ASP A 233 1.02 1.62 -16.68
C ASP A 233 -0.47 1.34 -16.46
N GLY A 234 -0.84 0.06 -16.30
CA GLY A 234 -2.19 -0.34 -15.99
C GLY A 234 -2.68 0.18 -14.65
N LEU A 235 -1.84 0.17 -13.62
CA LEU A 235 -2.17 0.74 -12.30
C LEU A 235 -2.37 2.25 -12.37
N ARG A 236 -1.48 2.98 -13.07
CA ARG A 236 -1.59 4.43 -13.27
C ARG A 236 -2.86 4.78 -14.06
N SER A 237 -3.05 4.16 -15.21
CA SER A 237 -4.20 4.40 -16.07
C SER A 237 -5.53 4.05 -15.39
N GLY A 238 -5.59 2.91 -14.68
CA GLY A 238 -6.78 2.51 -13.94
C GLY A 238 -7.13 3.48 -12.81
N PHE A 239 -6.12 4.04 -12.14
CA PHE A 239 -6.33 5.06 -11.12
C PHE A 239 -6.75 6.41 -11.73
N GLU A 240 -6.18 6.81 -12.87
CA GLU A 240 -6.59 8.01 -13.61
C GLU A 240 -8.06 7.93 -14.05
N ASP A 241 -8.55 6.76 -14.40
CA ASP A 241 -9.95 6.53 -14.74
C ASP A 241 -10.90 6.68 -13.53
N CYS A 242 -10.37 6.71 -12.30
CA CYS A 242 -11.14 6.99 -11.08
C CYS A 242 -11.32 8.50 -10.80
N LEU A 243 -10.64 9.39 -11.53
CA LEU A 243 -10.79 10.83 -11.34
C LEU A 243 -12.22 11.29 -11.65
N ALA A 244 -12.72 12.18 -10.80
CA ALA A 244 -14.08 12.72 -10.86
C ALA A 244 -14.23 13.80 -11.92
N ASN A 245 -14.10 13.42 -13.18
CA ASN A 245 -14.22 14.31 -14.35
C ASN A 245 -15.25 13.80 -15.37
N GLU A 246 -15.70 14.69 -16.26
CA GLU A 246 -16.72 14.37 -17.27
C GLU A 246 -16.29 13.24 -18.22
N ALA A 247 -15.00 13.21 -18.60
CA ALA A 247 -14.49 12.19 -19.52
C ALA A 247 -14.61 10.78 -18.92
N ASN A 248 -14.28 10.62 -17.64
CA ASN A 248 -14.39 9.34 -16.96
C ASN A 248 -15.85 8.93 -16.71
N TYR A 249 -16.72 9.90 -16.38
CA TYR A 249 -18.16 9.62 -16.29
C TYR A 249 -18.77 9.24 -17.65
N ASP A 250 -18.30 9.81 -18.73
CA ASP A 250 -18.75 9.43 -20.07
C ASP A 250 -18.22 8.04 -20.49
N LYS A 251 -16.99 7.69 -20.08
CA LYS A 251 -16.50 6.31 -20.24
C LYS A 251 -17.40 5.32 -19.49
N LEU A 252 -17.71 5.63 -18.22
CA LEU A 252 -18.58 4.80 -17.39
C LEU A 252 -19.96 4.62 -18.03
N LYS A 253 -20.60 5.72 -18.48
CA LYS A 253 -21.90 5.67 -19.15
C LYS A 253 -21.88 4.76 -20.38
N LYS A 254 -20.80 4.84 -21.18
CA LYS A 254 -20.63 4.00 -22.38
C LYS A 254 -20.38 2.52 -22.06
N SER A 255 -19.90 2.20 -20.84
CA SER A 255 -19.69 0.82 -20.41
C SER A 255 -20.97 0.12 -19.93
N PHE A 256 -22.01 0.87 -19.63
CA PHE A 256 -23.28 0.28 -19.21
C PHE A 256 -23.93 -0.50 -20.35
N ARG A 257 -24.46 -1.66 -20.03
CA ARG A 257 -25.22 -2.50 -20.96
C ARG A 257 -26.49 -1.81 -21.49
N PHE A 258 -27.05 -0.90 -20.70
CA PHE A 258 -28.28 -0.19 -20.97
C PHE A 258 -28.06 1.30 -20.81
N THR A 259 -28.78 2.09 -21.61
CA THR A 259 -28.80 3.55 -21.52
C THR A 259 -30.12 4.04 -20.92
N ILE A 260 -30.15 5.29 -20.43
CA ILE A 260 -31.38 5.91 -19.93
C ILE A 260 -32.41 5.90 -21.08
N GLY A 261 -33.60 5.39 -20.81
CA GLY A 261 -34.69 5.24 -21.80
C GLY A 261 -34.82 3.84 -22.38
N ASP A 262 -33.84 2.96 -22.20
CA ASP A 262 -33.93 1.58 -22.70
C ASP A 262 -35.04 0.80 -22.00
N ALA A 263 -35.81 0.06 -22.80
CA ALA A 263 -36.77 -0.89 -22.28
C ALA A 263 -36.05 -2.17 -21.81
N VAL A 264 -36.29 -2.56 -20.61
CA VAL A 264 -35.63 -3.72 -19.94
C VAL A 264 -36.68 -4.63 -19.32
N GLU A 265 -36.32 -5.91 -19.18
CA GLU A 265 -37.07 -6.86 -18.38
C GLU A 265 -36.18 -7.28 -17.20
N CYS A 266 -36.68 -7.07 -15.99
CA CYS A 266 -35.98 -7.40 -14.74
C CYS A 266 -36.65 -8.58 -14.04
N ASN A 267 -35.84 -9.54 -13.57
CA ASN A 267 -36.35 -10.61 -12.72
C ASN A 267 -36.43 -10.09 -11.28
N THR A 268 -37.62 -10.00 -10.73
CA THR A 268 -37.89 -9.51 -9.37
C THR A 268 -37.95 -10.63 -8.32
N GLY A 269 -37.64 -11.88 -8.70
CA GLY A 269 -37.80 -13.05 -7.83
C GLY A 269 -39.19 -13.71 -8.01
N ASP A 270 -40.23 -12.91 -8.20
CA ASP A 270 -41.60 -13.39 -8.44
C ASP A 270 -41.95 -13.49 -9.95
N GLY A 271 -41.01 -13.09 -10.81
CA GLY A 271 -41.19 -13.13 -12.27
C GLY A 271 -40.48 -11.98 -12.99
N TRP A 272 -40.61 -11.96 -14.32
CA TRP A 272 -40.03 -10.90 -15.16
C TRP A 272 -41.00 -9.73 -15.29
N VAL A 273 -40.51 -8.54 -14.95
CA VAL A 273 -41.26 -7.28 -15.01
C VAL A 273 -40.59 -6.35 -16.03
N ARG A 274 -41.38 -5.76 -16.89
CA ARG A 274 -40.93 -4.74 -17.85
C ARG A 274 -40.78 -3.38 -17.15
N GLY A 275 -39.69 -2.70 -17.46
CA GLY A 275 -39.39 -1.35 -16.97
C GLY A 275 -38.62 -0.55 -18.01
N THR A 276 -38.31 0.67 -17.63
CA THR A 276 -37.47 1.56 -18.42
C THR A 276 -36.30 2.00 -17.54
N VAL A 277 -35.14 2.03 -18.09
CA VAL A 277 -33.92 2.55 -17.38
C VAL A 277 -34.09 4.06 -17.18
N VAL A 278 -33.98 4.51 -15.95
CA VAL A 278 -34.11 5.91 -15.51
C VAL A 278 -32.82 6.45 -14.97
#